data_528a6dd20741cdc5aff9ec48b8368ae4
#
_entry.id   528a6dd20741cdc5aff9ec48b8368ae4
#
_cell.length_a   1.000
_cell.length_b   1.000
_cell.length_c   1.000
_cell.angle_alpha   90.00
_cell.angle_beta   90.00
_cell.angle_gamma   90.00
#
_symmetry.space_group_name_H-M   'P 1'
#
loop_
_entity.id
_entity.type
_entity.pdbx_description
1 polymer ?
#
loop_
_entity_poly.entity_id
_entity_poly.type
_entity_poly.pdbx_seq_one_letter_code
_entity_poly.pdbx_strand_id
1 'polypeptide(L)'
;LNKIGVPKERVNRLDEDNFWSMGDTGPCGPCSEIFYDHGSDFLGDPPAEGNESGDRYIEIYNLVFMQFDRDANGNMTPLPKPSVDTGMGFERITAVMQNTNDNYKTDIFNNLIKTIAKKLKVNDISDPSLRVIADHLRSSSFLLSDGVIIGNEGRSYVLRRIIRRALRHAYKLNTEENHILSKSANELIDNLGSAYPELVKNKNLVKDSLENEENQFS
;
A
#
# COMPACT_ATOMS: atom_id res chain seq x y z
N LEU A 1 7.29 -7.69 -28.03
CA LEU A 1 8.30 -8.70 -27.73
C LEU A 1 9.64 -8.37 -28.42
N ASN A 2 9.69 -8.27 -29.75
CA ASN A 2 10.94 -8.08 -30.48
C ASN A 2 11.67 -6.76 -30.23
N LYS A 3 10.97 -5.72 -29.76
CA LYS A 3 11.58 -4.40 -29.48
C LYS A 3 12.13 -4.29 -28.06
N ILE A 4 11.55 -5.04 -27.11
CA ILE A 4 11.89 -4.96 -25.69
C ILE A 4 12.82 -6.10 -25.27
N GLY A 5 12.89 -7.17 -26.09
CA GLY A 5 13.76 -8.33 -25.83
C GLY A 5 13.20 -9.31 -24.78
N VAL A 6 11.92 -9.21 -24.42
CA VAL A 6 11.29 -10.18 -23.49
C VAL A 6 11.07 -11.50 -24.24
N PRO A 7 11.59 -12.64 -23.74
CA PRO A 7 11.38 -13.95 -24.34
C PRO A 7 9.89 -14.30 -24.40
N LYS A 8 9.46 -14.98 -25.47
CA LYS A 8 8.04 -15.29 -25.70
C LYS A 8 7.45 -16.15 -24.59
N GLU A 9 8.22 -17.06 -24.04
CA GLU A 9 7.86 -17.95 -22.93
C GLU A 9 7.61 -17.23 -21.60
N ARG A 10 8.01 -15.95 -21.51
CA ARG A 10 7.74 -15.08 -20.35
C ARG A 10 6.55 -14.15 -20.57
N VAL A 11 5.75 -14.39 -21.60
CA VAL A 11 4.58 -13.58 -21.91
C VAL A 11 3.36 -14.49 -21.93
N ASN A 12 2.53 -14.37 -20.92
CA ASN A 12 1.27 -15.09 -20.78
C ASN A 12 0.10 -14.18 -21.10
N ARG A 13 -0.98 -14.75 -21.60
CA ARG A 13 -2.26 -14.05 -21.77
C ARG A 13 -3.24 -14.65 -20.80
N LEU A 14 -3.88 -13.77 -20.01
CA LEU A 14 -4.87 -14.12 -19.00
C LEU A 14 -6.13 -13.33 -19.33
N ASP A 15 -7.21 -13.98 -19.71
CA ASP A 15 -8.37 -13.30 -20.29
C ASP A 15 -9.06 -12.38 -19.28
N GLU A 16 -9.49 -12.90 -18.13
CA GLU A 16 -10.19 -12.13 -17.11
C GLU A 16 -9.24 -11.23 -16.30
N ASP A 17 -8.07 -11.73 -15.95
CA ASP A 17 -7.09 -10.99 -15.13
C ASP A 17 -6.43 -9.83 -15.91
N ASN A 18 -6.39 -9.92 -17.24
CA ASN A 18 -5.87 -8.84 -18.09
C ASN A 18 -6.96 -7.85 -18.55
N PHE A 19 -8.00 -7.66 -17.73
CA PHE A 19 -9.01 -6.62 -17.93
C PHE A 19 -9.29 -5.87 -16.63
N TRP A 20 -8.87 -4.61 -16.59
CA TRP A 20 -9.05 -3.74 -15.43
C TRP A 20 -10.35 -2.94 -15.49
N SER A 21 -11.00 -2.78 -14.35
CA SER A 21 -12.18 -1.94 -14.18
C SER A 21 -12.04 -1.06 -12.95
N MET A 22 -12.47 0.19 -13.05
CA MET A 22 -12.47 1.14 -11.92
C MET A 22 -13.41 0.69 -10.78
N GLY A 23 -14.45 -0.07 -11.13
CA GLY A 23 -15.46 -0.61 -10.22
C GLY A 23 -16.55 -1.28 -11.03
N ASP A 24 -17.75 -1.39 -10.46
CA ASP A 24 -18.92 -1.93 -11.17
C ASP A 24 -19.30 -1.07 -12.37
N THR A 25 -19.03 0.24 -12.29
CA THR A 25 -19.25 1.23 -13.35
C THR A 25 -18.04 2.12 -13.54
N GLY A 26 -17.91 2.72 -14.73
CA GLY A 26 -16.86 3.68 -15.04
C GLY A 26 -15.83 3.18 -16.04
N PRO A 27 -14.72 3.88 -16.22
CA PRO A 27 -13.68 3.54 -17.18
C PRO A 27 -13.12 2.13 -16.96
N CYS A 28 -12.91 1.41 -18.05
CA CYS A 28 -12.35 0.06 -18.04
C CYS A 28 -11.63 -0.25 -19.36
N GLY A 29 -10.84 -1.32 -19.36
CA GLY A 29 -10.15 -1.78 -20.55
C GLY A 29 -9.12 -2.85 -20.28
N PRO A 30 -8.54 -3.43 -21.33
CA PRO A 30 -7.49 -4.44 -21.21
C PRO A 30 -6.26 -3.85 -20.50
N CYS A 31 -5.56 -4.69 -19.76
CA CYS A 31 -4.31 -4.31 -19.10
C CYS A 31 -3.17 -5.28 -19.41
N SER A 32 -1.96 -4.84 -19.15
CA SER A 32 -0.75 -5.66 -19.16
C SER A 32 0.01 -5.44 -17.87
N GLU A 33 0.44 -6.51 -17.25
CA GLU A 33 1.14 -6.47 -15.97
C GLU A 33 2.58 -6.94 -16.13
N ILE A 34 3.46 -6.34 -15.35
CA ILE A 34 4.87 -6.73 -15.29
C ILE A 34 5.12 -7.34 -13.92
N PHE A 35 5.55 -8.60 -13.93
CA PHE A 35 5.94 -9.34 -12.73
C PHE A 35 7.44 -9.43 -12.62
N TYR A 36 7.94 -9.32 -11.40
CA TYR A 36 9.33 -9.58 -11.07
C TYR A 36 9.48 -11.01 -10.53
N ASP A 37 10.44 -11.76 -11.07
CA ASP A 37 10.80 -13.10 -10.60
C ASP A 37 11.89 -12.99 -9.53
N HIS A 38 11.56 -13.27 -8.27
CA HIS A 38 12.50 -13.28 -7.16
C HIS A 38 13.45 -14.49 -7.15
N GLY A 39 13.27 -15.43 -8.09
CA GLY A 39 14.13 -16.59 -8.25
C GLY A 39 13.61 -17.86 -7.58
N SER A 40 14.34 -18.95 -7.83
CA SER A 40 13.94 -20.32 -7.43
C SER A 40 13.92 -20.58 -5.93
N ASP A 41 14.49 -19.68 -5.13
CA ASP A 41 14.50 -19.81 -3.66
C ASP A 41 13.13 -19.51 -3.03
N PHE A 42 12.21 -18.95 -3.84
CA PHE A 42 10.85 -18.64 -3.44
C PHE A 42 9.85 -19.57 -4.14
N LEU A 43 8.79 -19.92 -3.43
CA LEU A 43 7.69 -20.72 -3.98
C LEU A 43 6.81 -19.86 -4.89
N GLY A 44 6.34 -20.44 -5.96
CA GLY A 44 5.41 -19.85 -6.92
C GLY A 44 5.79 -20.18 -8.36
N ASP A 45 4.76 -20.35 -9.17
CA ASP A 45 4.88 -20.57 -10.61
C ASP A 45 4.65 -19.25 -11.37
N PRO A 46 5.07 -19.14 -12.63
CA PRO A 46 4.76 -17.97 -13.45
C PRO A 46 3.28 -17.67 -13.49
N PRO A 47 2.87 -16.38 -13.59
CA PRO A 47 1.48 -16.01 -13.68
C PRO A 47 0.77 -16.80 -14.79
N ALA A 48 -0.27 -17.54 -14.42
CA ALA A 48 -1.10 -18.33 -15.32
C ALA A 48 -2.50 -18.42 -14.72
N GLU A 49 -3.49 -18.73 -15.57
CA GLU A 49 -4.87 -18.85 -15.14
C GLU A 49 -5.02 -19.85 -14.00
N GLY A 50 -5.58 -19.41 -12.87
CA GLY A 50 -5.74 -20.23 -11.67
C GLY A 50 -4.47 -20.40 -10.81
N ASN A 51 -3.40 -19.69 -11.10
CA ASN A 51 -2.12 -19.78 -10.39
C ASN A 51 -1.78 -18.49 -9.67
N GLU A 52 -2.42 -18.26 -8.52
CA GLU A 52 -2.24 -17.05 -7.70
C GLU A 52 -1.35 -17.29 -6.46
N SER A 53 -0.68 -18.44 -6.35
CA SER A 53 0.01 -18.80 -5.11
C SER A 53 1.52 -18.65 -5.19
N GLY A 54 2.07 -17.98 -4.18
CA GLY A 54 3.51 -17.90 -3.90
C GLY A 54 4.09 -16.49 -3.95
N ASP A 55 5.28 -16.36 -3.38
CA ASP A 55 5.97 -15.07 -3.21
C ASP A 55 7.07 -14.85 -4.29
N ARG A 56 7.18 -15.77 -5.26
CA ARG A 56 8.23 -15.72 -6.28
C ARG A 56 7.98 -14.64 -7.33
N TYR A 57 6.75 -14.61 -7.87
CA TYR A 57 6.38 -13.66 -8.92
C TYR A 57 5.50 -12.57 -8.35
N ILE A 58 6.02 -11.35 -8.28
CA ILE A 58 5.28 -10.21 -7.72
C ILE A 58 5.01 -9.19 -8.83
N GLU A 59 3.74 -8.86 -9.03
CA GLU A 59 3.35 -7.75 -9.89
C GLU A 59 3.94 -6.45 -9.36
N ILE A 60 4.71 -5.77 -10.20
CA ILE A 60 5.34 -4.48 -9.87
C ILE A 60 4.74 -3.31 -10.64
N TYR A 61 4.14 -3.57 -11.80
CA TYR A 61 3.65 -2.52 -12.68
C TYR A 61 2.44 -2.98 -13.48
N ASN A 62 1.38 -2.19 -13.48
CA ASN A 62 0.18 -2.40 -14.27
C ASN A 62 0.02 -1.28 -15.31
N LEU A 63 -0.22 -1.65 -16.57
CA LEU A 63 -0.47 -0.75 -17.70
C LEU A 63 -1.88 -0.98 -18.19
N VAL A 64 -2.79 -0.06 -17.88
CA VAL A 64 -4.21 -0.15 -18.25
C VAL A 64 -4.46 0.67 -19.51
N PHE A 65 -5.07 0.03 -20.50
CA PHE A 65 -5.49 0.65 -21.76
C PHE A 65 -6.98 0.95 -21.68
N MET A 66 -7.36 2.07 -21.07
CA MET A 66 -8.75 2.48 -20.90
C MET A 66 -9.38 2.79 -22.24
N GLN A 67 -10.31 1.95 -22.68
CA GLN A 67 -10.98 2.03 -23.98
C GLN A 67 -12.48 2.18 -23.86
N PHE A 68 -13.07 1.77 -22.73
CA PHE A 68 -14.50 1.66 -22.54
C PHE A 68 -14.96 2.36 -21.27
N ASP A 69 -16.24 2.76 -21.25
CA ASP A 69 -16.99 3.13 -20.06
C ASP A 69 -18.09 2.10 -19.83
N ARG A 70 -18.18 1.55 -18.61
CA ARG A 70 -19.17 0.54 -18.23
C ARG A 70 -20.30 1.20 -17.45
N ASP A 71 -21.54 0.98 -17.89
CA ASP A 71 -22.75 1.45 -17.21
C ASP A 71 -23.21 0.48 -16.09
N ALA A 72 -24.25 0.87 -15.35
CA ALA A 72 -24.83 0.06 -14.26
C ALA A 72 -25.48 -1.26 -14.75
N ASN A 73 -25.74 -1.41 -16.04
CA ASN A 73 -26.28 -2.63 -16.64
C ASN A 73 -25.16 -3.54 -17.18
N GLY A 74 -23.90 -3.14 -17.06
CA GLY A 74 -22.75 -3.86 -17.58
C GLY A 74 -22.44 -3.61 -19.04
N ASN A 75 -23.14 -2.71 -19.72
CA ASN A 75 -22.86 -2.37 -21.11
C ASN A 75 -21.58 -1.54 -21.21
N MET A 76 -20.71 -1.89 -22.13
CA MET A 76 -19.46 -1.17 -22.40
C MET A 76 -19.60 -0.32 -23.66
N THR A 77 -19.40 0.98 -23.52
CA THR A 77 -19.37 1.94 -24.65
C THR A 77 -17.94 2.44 -24.84
N PRO A 78 -17.45 2.60 -26.08
CA PRO A 78 -16.14 3.15 -26.32
C PRO A 78 -15.99 4.55 -25.72
N LEU A 79 -14.87 4.81 -25.05
CA LEU A 79 -14.55 6.16 -24.58
C LEU A 79 -14.32 7.08 -25.78
N PRO A 80 -14.82 8.33 -25.76
CA PRO A 80 -14.58 9.32 -26.80
C PRO A 80 -13.08 9.59 -27.03
N LYS A 81 -12.28 9.41 -25.97
CA LYS A 81 -10.84 9.63 -25.98
C LYS A 81 -10.18 8.52 -25.14
N PRO A 82 -9.78 7.40 -25.77
CA PRO A 82 -9.02 6.36 -25.08
C PRO A 82 -7.75 6.90 -24.44
N SER A 83 -7.36 6.33 -23.32
CA SER A 83 -6.19 6.73 -22.55
C SER A 83 -5.41 5.52 -22.05
N VAL A 84 -4.18 5.76 -21.65
CA VAL A 84 -3.35 4.79 -20.93
C VAL A 84 -3.18 5.30 -19.50
N ASP A 85 -3.52 4.48 -18.53
CA ASP A 85 -3.27 4.72 -17.13
C ASP A 85 -2.33 3.64 -16.59
N THR A 86 -1.37 4.03 -15.79
CA THR A 86 -0.37 3.10 -15.28
C THR A 86 -0.22 3.22 -13.78
N GLY A 87 -0.02 2.09 -13.10
CA GLY A 87 0.23 2.03 -11.67
C GLY A 87 1.45 1.16 -11.37
N MET A 88 2.38 1.70 -10.59
CA MET A 88 3.54 0.95 -10.08
C MET A 88 3.46 0.90 -8.57
N GLY A 89 3.55 -0.31 -7.99
CA GLY A 89 3.57 -0.50 -6.55
C GLY A 89 4.86 0.06 -5.95
N PHE A 90 4.77 1.19 -5.23
CA PHE A 90 5.95 1.84 -4.65
C PHE A 90 6.74 0.90 -3.73
N GLU A 91 6.07 0.19 -2.83
CA GLU A 91 6.71 -0.75 -1.92
C GLU A 91 7.28 -1.96 -2.65
N ARG A 92 6.56 -2.46 -3.64
CA ARG A 92 6.98 -3.62 -4.44
C ARG A 92 8.25 -3.32 -5.23
N ILE A 93 8.29 -2.19 -5.95
CA ILE A 93 9.50 -1.80 -6.70
C ILE A 93 10.66 -1.45 -5.75
N THR A 94 10.40 -0.83 -4.62
CA THR A 94 11.41 -0.52 -3.60
C THR A 94 12.03 -1.81 -3.04
N ALA A 95 11.21 -2.81 -2.74
CA ALA A 95 11.68 -4.12 -2.28
C ALA A 95 12.59 -4.79 -3.33
N VAL A 96 12.18 -4.80 -4.60
CA VAL A 96 13.01 -5.29 -5.71
C VAL A 96 14.35 -4.56 -5.79
N MET A 97 14.33 -3.23 -5.74
CA MET A 97 15.55 -2.41 -5.81
C MET A 97 16.49 -2.62 -4.61
N GLN A 98 15.95 -3.00 -3.47
CA GLN A 98 16.70 -3.31 -2.24
C GLN A 98 16.98 -4.82 -2.06
N ASN A 99 16.76 -5.63 -3.09
CA ASN A 99 17.00 -7.08 -3.10
C ASN A 99 16.30 -7.83 -1.95
N THR A 100 15.05 -7.48 -1.69
CA THR A 100 14.17 -8.19 -0.74
C THR A 100 12.83 -8.51 -1.39
N ASN A 101 12.18 -9.58 -0.94
CA ASN A 101 10.80 -9.94 -1.32
C ASN A 101 9.76 -9.45 -0.31
N ASP A 102 10.19 -8.78 0.75
CA ASP A 102 9.33 -8.32 1.84
C ASP A 102 9.32 -6.78 1.89
N ASN A 103 8.18 -6.18 1.61
CA ASN A 103 7.98 -4.72 1.63
C ASN A 103 8.35 -4.10 2.98
N TYR A 104 8.16 -4.84 4.08
CA TYR A 104 8.45 -4.37 5.44
C TYR A 104 9.95 -4.44 5.80
N LYS A 105 10.77 -5.09 4.97
CA LYS A 105 12.23 -5.08 5.09
C LYS A 105 12.90 -3.92 4.36
N THR A 106 12.14 -3.17 3.56
CA THR A 106 12.65 -1.94 2.94
C THR A 106 13.06 -0.92 4.01
N ASP A 107 13.98 -0.03 3.70
CA ASP A 107 14.53 0.96 4.63
C ASP A 107 13.45 1.79 5.33
N ILE A 108 12.45 2.27 4.57
CA ILE A 108 11.34 3.08 5.08
C ILE A 108 10.57 2.33 6.19
N PHE A 109 10.10 1.12 5.89
CA PHE A 109 9.32 0.35 6.87
C PHE A 109 10.17 -0.22 7.98
N ASN A 110 11.37 -0.71 7.68
CA ASN A 110 12.25 -1.30 8.69
C ASN A 110 12.65 -0.29 9.76
N ASN A 111 12.98 0.95 9.37
CA ASN A 111 13.30 2.02 10.31
C ASN A 111 12.08 2.39 11.18
N LEU A 112 10.92 2.51 10.55
CA LEU A 112 9.68 2.82 11.28
C LEU A 112 9.30 1.70 12.27
N ILE A 113 9.38 0.44 11.85
CA ILE A 113 9.12 -0.75 12.68
C ILE A 113 10.07 -0.77 13.88
N LYS A 114 11.38 -0.55 13.68
CA LYS A 114 12.37 -0.49 14.76
C LYS A 114 12.07 0.63 15.76
N THR A 115 11.67 1.79 15.26
CA THR A 115 11.29 2.92 16.11
C THR A 115 10.05 2.62 16.94
N ILE A 116 9.01 2.01 16.34
CA ILE A 116 7.78 1.60 17.02
C ILE A 116 8.10 0.51 18.06
N ALA A 117 8.87 -0.52 17.70
CA ALA A 117 9.26 -1.61 18.59
C ALA A 117 10.02 -1.08 19.82
N LYS A 118 10.97 -0.16 19.61
CA LYS A 118 11.71 0.49 20.72
C LYS A 118 10.79 1.25 21.66
N LYS A 119 9.82 2.01 21.12
CA LYS A 119 8.85 2.76 21.94
C LYS A 119 7.92 1.85 22.71
N LEU A 120 7.50 0.74 22.10
CA LEU A 120 6.65 -0.29 22.73
C LEU A 120 7.45 -1.24 23.63
N LYS A 121 8.78 -1.13 23.71
CA LYS A 121 9.66 -2.05 24.44
C LYS A 121 9.55 -3.50 23.99
N VAL A 122 9.31 -3.71 22.70
CA VAL A 122 9.19 -5.03 22.05
C VAL A 122 10.54 -5.44 21.48
N ASN A 123 11.05 -6.60 21.87
CA ASN A 123 12.34 -7.11 21.40
C ASN A 123 12.23 -7.85 20.05
N ASP A 124 11.12 -8.52 19.81
CA ASP A 124 10.86 -9.23 18.54
C ASP A 124 10.31 -8.27 17.49
N ILE A 125 11.20 -7.76 16.64
CA ILE A 125 10.82 -6.87 15.53
C ILE A 125 10.08 -7.60 14.39
N SER A 126 9.97 -8.92 14.43
CA SER A 126 9.25 -9.72 13.44
C SER A 126 7.76 -9.87 13.75
N ASP A 127 7.30 -9.42 14.94
CA ASP A 127 5.88 -9.52 15.31
C ASP A 127 4.99 -8.82 14.26
N PRO A 128 4.01 -9.54 13.69
CA PRO A 128 3.11 -8.99 12.66
C PRO A 128 2.38 -7.72 13.09
N SER A 129 2.14 -7.54 14.39
CA SER A 129 1.49 -6.32 14.89
C SER A 129 2.29 -5.07 14.62
N LEU A 130 3.62 -5.13 14.64
CA LEU A 130 4.49 -4.00 14.31
C LEU A 130 4.34 -3.57 12.85
N ARG A 131 4.17 -4.54 11.93
CA ARG A 131 3.90 -4.26 10.51
C ARG A 131 2.56 -3.53 10.34
N VAL A 132 1.52 -4.00 11.02
CA VAL A 132 0.21 -3.35 10.99
C VAL A 132 0.28 -1.91 11.51
N ILE A 133 0.97 -1.68 12.63
CA ILE A 133 1.13 -0.34 13.21
C ILE A 133 1.87 0.58 12.23
N ALA A 134 2.98 0.13 11.65
CA ALA A 134 3.79 0.92 10.72
C ALA A 134 3.02 1.28 9.44
N ASP A 135 2.34 0.32 8.82
CA ASP A 135 1.51 0.52 7.64
C ASP A 135 0.38 1.51 7.90
N HIS A 136 -0.34 1.33 9.00
CA HIS A 136 -1.48 2.16 9.34
C HIS A 136 -1.08 3.55 9.81
N LEU A 137 0.06 3.71 10.48
CA LEU A 137 0.62 5.02 10.81
C LEU A 137 0.95 5.81 9.54
N ARG A 138 1.61 5.16 8.56
CA ARG A 138 1.91 5.80 7.28
C ARG A 138 0.63 6.21 6.55
N SER A 139 -0.29 5.29 6.34
CA SER A 139 -1.54 5.55 5.63
C SER A 139 -2.36 6.67 6.29
N SER A 140 -2.48 6.64 7.63
CA SER A 140 -3.21 7.65 8.39
C SER A 140 -2.54 9.03 8.30
N SER A 141 -1.21 9.08 8.37
CA SER A 141 -0.47 10.35 8.29
C SER A 141 -0.66 11.06 6.94
N PHE A 142 -0.62 10.30 5.84
CA PHE A 142 -0.90 10.85 4.51
C PHE A 142 -2.35 11.29 4.38
N LEU A 143 -3.33 10.47 4.78
CA LEU A 143 -4.74 10.85 4.73
C LEU A 143 -5.05 12.12 5.54
N LEU A 144 -4.48 12.25 6.74
CA LEU A 144 -4.60 13.47 7.56
C LEU A 144 -3.94 14.66 6.89
N SER A 145 -2.75 14.48 6.32
CA SER A 145 -2.04 15.53 5.58
C SER A 145 -2.81 16.01 4.35
N ASP A 146 -3.52 15.10 3.67
CA ASP A 146 -4.39 15.39 2.52
C ASP A 146 -5.76 15.98 2.91
N GLY A 147 -5.99 16.23 4.22
CA GLY A 147 -7.18 16.89 4.73
C GLY A 147 -8.36 15.97 5.02
N VAL A 148 -8.16 14.65 5.10
CA VAL A 148 -9.20 13.73 5.57
C VAL A 148 -9.37 13.91 7.08
N ILE A 149 -10.59 14.19 7.53
CA ILE A 149 -10.91 14.40 8.94
C ILE A 149 -11.36 13.05 9.54
N ILE A 150 -10.97 12.76 10.78
CA ILE A 150 -11.44 11.59 11.53
C ILE A 150 -12.92 11.76 11.86
N GLY A 151 -13.75 10.76 11.54
CA GLY A 151 -15.20 10.87 11.70
C GLY A 151 -15.92 9.52 11.78
N ASN A 152 -17.26 9.57 11.71
CA ASN A 152 -18.11 8.39 11.87
C ASN A 152 -18.73 7.88 10.57
N GLU A 153 -18.52 8.60 9.45
CA GLU A 153 -19.15 8.29 8.16
C GLU A 153 -18.16 8.36 7.01
N GLY A 154 -18.44 7.61 5.95
CA GLY A 154 -17.67 7.63 4.71
C GLY A 154 -16.17 7.42 4.90
N ARG A 155 -15.35 8.16 4.14
CA ARG A 155 -13.88 8.10 4.22
C ARG A 155 -13.31 8.46 5.60
N SER A 156 -13.98 9.34 6.33
CA SER A 156 -13.62 9.75 7.68
C SER A 156 -13.72 8.58 8.68
N TYR A 157 -14.73 7.73 8.52
CA TYR A 157 -14.88 6.51 9.29
C TYR A 157 -13.82 5.46 8.95
N VAL A 158 -13.48 5.34 7.66
CA VAL A 158 -12.39 4.43 7.24
C VAL A 158 -11.07 4.84 7.90
N LEU A 159 -10.72 6.13 7.89
CA LEU A 159 -9.53 6.64 8.56
C LEU A 159 -9.55 6.30 10.06
N ARG A 160 -10.66 6.55 10.76
CA ARG A 160 -10.82 6.17 12.18
C ARG A 160 -10.60 4.68 12.41
N ARG A 161 -11.12 3.82 11.55
CA ARG A 161 -10.92 2.37 11.65
C ARG A 161 -9.47 1.95 11.50
N ILE A 162 -8.75 2.57 10.56
CA ILE A 162 -7.32 2.30 10.33
C ILE A 162 -6.53 2.67 11.59
N ILE A 163 -6.72 3.88 12.12
CA ILE A 163 -6.05 4.34 13.34
C ILE A 163 -6.34 3.40 14.51
N ARG A 164 -7.62 3.10 14.77
CA ARG A 164 -8.02 2.23 15.88
C ARG A 164 -7.52 0.78 15.72
N ARG A 165 -7.37 0.29 14.50
CA ARG A 165 -6.74 -1.01 14.26
C ARG A 165 -5.28 -0.99 14.67
N ALA A 166 -4.53 0.03 14.31
CA ALA A 166 -3.14 0.19 14.76
C ALA A 166 -3.03 0.26 16.28
N LEU A 167 -3.91 1.01 16.94
CA LEU A 167 -3.95 1.11 18.40
C LEU A 167 -4.23 -0.23 19.09
N ARG A 168 -5.17 -1.02 18.55
CA ARG A 168 -5.43 -2.38 19.09
C ARG A 168 -4.19 -3.27 18.99
N HIS A 169 -3.43 -3.18 17.91
CA HIS A 169 -2.17 -3.92 17.78
C HIS A 169 -1.10 -3.40 18.73
N ALA A 170 -1.03 -2.09 18.97
CA ALA A 170 -0.12 -1.50 19.95
C ALA A 170 -0.46 -1.97 21.39
N TYR A 171 -1.73 -1.92 21.76
CA TYR A 171 -2.21 -2.44 23.05
C TYR A 171 -1.91 -3.92 23.27
N LYS A 172 -2.04 -4.75 22.20
CA LYS A 172 -1.69 -6.16 22.27
C LYS A 172 -0.20 -6.38 22.62
N LEU A 173 0.67 -5.49 22.17
CA LEU A 173 2.10 -5.58 22.40
C LEU A 173 2.51 -4.98 23.75
N ASN A 174 1.95 -3.84 24.11
CA ASN A 174 2.23 -3.19 25.40
C ASN A 174 1.08 -2.24 25.79
N THR A 175 0.41 -2.53 26.90
CA THR A 175 -0.72 -1.75 27.41
C THR A 175 -0.31 -0.51 28.20
N GLU A 176 0.98 -0.40 28.59
CA GLU A 176 1.48 0.70 29.41
C GLU A 176 1.92 1.91 28.56
N GLU A 177 2.18 1.71 27.29
CA GLU A 177 2.67 2.76 26.39
C GLU A 177 1.51 3.45 25.67
N ASN A 178 1.39 4.76 25.93
CA ASN A 178 0.37 5.63 25.34
C ASN A 178 0.96 6.50 24.23
N HIS A 179 0.10 6.97 23.33
CA HIS A 179 0.45 7.90 22.25
C HIS A 179 1.51 7.37 21.30
N ILE A 180 1.43 6.09 20.96
CA ILE A 180 2.44 5.43 20.14
C ILE A 180 2.46 5.94 18.69
N LEU A 181 1.28 6.24 18.12
CA LEU A 181 1.17 6.72 16.75
C LEU A 181 1.66 8.16 16.64
N SER A 182 1.16 9.06 17.49
CA SER A 182 1.57 10.47 17.48
C SER A 182 3.06 10.65 17.79
N LYS A 183 3.61 9.87 18.72
CA LYS A 183 5.06 9.86 19.02
C LYS A 183 5.91 9.30 17.88
N SER A 184 5.38 8.36 17.09
CA SER A 184 6.11 7.73 15.99
C SER A 184 5.96 8.48 14.66
N ALA A 185 4.97 9.37 14.54
CA ALA A 185 4.73 10.17 13.33
C ALA A 185 5.94 11.05 12.95
N ASN A 186 6.74 11.49 13.91
CA ASN A 186 7.94 12.27 13.62
C ASN A 186 8.94 11.50 12.77
N GLU A 187 9.22 10.23 13.12
CA GLU A 187 10.13 9.37 12.35
C GLU A 187 9.68 9.20 10.91
N LEU A 188 8.37 8.98 10.72
CA LEU A 188 7.80 8.88 9.38
C LEU A 188 7.98 10.17 8.58
N ILE A 189 7.70 11.31 9.19
CA ILE A 189 7.81 12.63 8.56
C ILE A 189 9.27 12.97 8.24
N ASP A 190 10.20 12.66 9.14
CA ASP A 190 11.62 12.90 8.94
C ASP A 190 12.17 12.04 7.78
N ASN A 191 11.69 10.81 7.63
CA ASN A 191 12.11 9.90 6.56
C ASN A 191 11.49 10.24 5.17
N LEU A 192 10.25 10.69 5.13
CA LEU A 192 9.50 10.91 3.88
C LEU A 192 9.34 12.40 3.52
N GLY A 193 9.58 13.30 4.45
CA GLY A 193 9.29 14.73 4.27
C GLY A 193 10.07 15.41 3.16
N SER A 194 11.26 14.91 2.78
CA SER A 194 12.00 15.44 1.64
C SER A 194 11.30 15.18 0.30
N ALA A 195 10.63 14.03 0.19
CA ALA A 195 9.85 13.65 -1.00
C ALA A 195 8.41 14.18 -0.96
N TYR A 196 7.88 14.40 0.25
CA TYR A 196 6.49 14.82 0.51
C TYR A 196 6.47 16.04 1.44
N PRO A 197 6.75 17.27 0.91
CA PRO A 197 6.83 18.48 1.72
C PRO A 197 5.55 18.81 2.49
N GLU A 198 4.39 18.38 2.01
CA GLU A 198 3.09 18.54 2.65
C GLU A 198 3.01 17.80 4.00
N LEU A 199 3.69 16.67 4.16
CA LEU A 199 3.80 16.01 5.46
C LEU A 199 4.52 16.87 6.50
N VAL A 200 5.59 17.55 6.08
CA VAL A 200 6.34 18.47 6.93
C VAL A 200 5.48 19.69 7.28
N LYS A 201 4.81 20.27 6.29
CA LYS A 201 3.91 21.41 6.47
C LYS A 201 2.78 21.10 7.45
N ASN A 202 2.22 19.90 7.36
CA ASN A 202 1.06 19.48 8.15
C ASN A 202 1.44 18.65 9.39
N LYS A 203 2.72 18.65 9.79
CA LYS A 203 3.26 17.84 10.89
C LYS A 203 2.46 17.96 12.19
N ASN A 204 2.11 19.18 12.59
CA ASN A 204 1.34 19.41 13.82
C ASN A 204 -0.09 18.89 13.68
N LEU A 205 -0.75 19.15 12.55
CA LEU A 205 -2.10 18.63 12.27
C LEU A 205 -2.15 17.10 12.39
N VAL A 206 -1.18 16.41 11.77
CA VAL A 206 -1.09 14.95 11.82
C VAL A 206 -0.93 14.47 13.26
N LYS A 207 0.03 15.03 14.01
CA LYS A 207 0.29 14.63 15.39
C LYS A 207 -0.90 14.87 16.30
N ASP A 208 -1.46 16.08 16.29
CA ASP A 208 -2.59 16.45 17.16
C ASP A 208 -3.83 15.61 16.85
N SER A 209 -4.08 15.31 15.56
CA SER A 209 -5.21 14.45 15.16
C SER A 209 -5.03 13.01 15.65
N LEU A 210 -3.82 12.44 15.52
CA LEU A 210 -3.52 11.11 16.05
C LEU A 210 -3.64 11.08 17.56
N GLU A 211 -3.04 12.04 18.27
CA GLU A 211 -3.09 12.12 19.73
C GLU A 211 -4.50 12.24 20.27
N ASN A 212 -5.34 13.06 19.62
CA ASN A 212 -6.74 13.20 19.98
C ASN A 212 -7.53 11.88 19.84
N GLU A 213 -7.30 11.11 18.75
CA GLU A 213 -7.96 9.83 18.56
C GLU A 213 -7.39 8.76 19.51
N GLU A 214 -6.10 8.80 19.86
CA GLU A 214 -5.50 7.96 20.88
C GLU A 214 -6.14 8.20 22.25
N ASN A 215 -6.33 9.46 22.64
CA ASN A 215 -7.02 9.83 23.88
C ASN A 215 -8.48 9.37 23.95
N GLN A 216 -9.18 9.35 22.81
CA GLN A 216 -10.57 8.87 22.73
C GLN A 216 -10.69 7.35 22.72
N PHE A 217 -9.60 6.66 22.36
CA PHE A 217 -9.57 5.19 22.28
C PHE A 217 -9.24 4.54 23.63
N SER A 218 -8.53 5.25 24.52
CA SER A 218 -8.02 4.79 25.82
C SER A 218 -9.14 4.49 26.82
#